data_8c0cbc34f5c38faa060f2c7b05e1610f
#
_entry.id   8c0cbc34f5c38faa060f2c7b05e1610f
#
_cell.length_a   1.000
_cell.length_b   1.000
_cell.length_c   1.000
_cell.angle_alpha   90.00
_cell.angle_beta   90.00
_cell.angle_gamma   90.00
#
_symmetry.space_group_name_H-M   'P 1'
#
loop_
_entity.id
_entity.type
_entity.pdbx_description
1 polymer ?
#
loop_
_entity_poly.entity_id
_entity_poly.type
_entity_poly.pdbx_seq_one_letter_code
_entity_poly.pdbx_strand_id
1 'polypeptide(L)'
;MYLVCDGGGTKTEYMLFDLSGHIHGFSKTQGTNAIFINPDAAADAVCGGISDCLQQAGIRDTDLNEICLFIPGFKNSANAVRDRFPKTRLMVLGDEYNAYYGALGEPGGIAVLSGTGSFAVCREKKESWISVGGWGPLFGDKGSGYHMGLMCLDRITQQWDRGSTNTLLQTLALKQLHMESIPSLRQGAYKPDFTREKIAKLSYTVAEAAKAGDIDELDEASVCLADLAAAVARRVGNDELPVSLLGGTSHMGDIFTKRFEAALKKKLPQCSYRKPMFEPIVGAALFVMYEI
;
A
#
# COMPACT_ATOMS: atom_id res chain seq x y z
N MET A 1 12.37 23.64 -9.49
CA MET A 1 12.51 22.18 -9.34
C MET A 1 11.59 21.66 -8.28
N TYR A 2 11.15 20.41 -8.39
CA TYR A 2 10.29 19.72 -7.45
C TYR A 2 10.96 18.43 -7.01
N LEU A 3 10.89 18.13 -5.74
CA LEU A 3 11.40 16.88 -5.19
C LEU A 3 10.25 16.10 -4.56
N VAL A 4 10.12 14.85 -4.92
CA VAL A 4 9.15 13.93 -4.32
C VAL A 4 9.86 12.77 -3.65
N CYS A 5 9.21 12.22 -2.63
CA CYS A 5 9.72 11.11 -1.86
C CYS A 5 8.58 10.11 -1.60
N ASP A 6 8.80 8.84 -1.96
CA ASP A 6 7.94 7.70 -1.62
C ASP A 6 8.61 6.87 -0.52
N GLY A 7 8.08 6.93 0.69
CA GLY A 7 8.72 6.34 1.87
C GLY A 7 7.89 5.24 2.53
N GLY A 8 8.46 4.06 2.60
CA GLY A 8 7.91 2.89 3.27
C GLY A 8 8.74 2.39 4.45
N GLY A 9 8.38 1.22 4.96
CA GLY A 9 9.12 0.57 6.05
C GLY A 9 10.45 -0.05 5.64
N THR A 10 10.65 -0.39 4.37
CA THR A 10 11.84 -1.10 3.87
C THR A 10 12.79 -0.21 3.08
N LYS A 11 12.24 0.66 2.25
CA LYS A 11 12.97 1.59 1.39
C LYS A 11 12.26 2.92 1.31
N THR A 12 13.03 3.96 0.94
CA THR A 12 12.51 5.28 0.57
C THR A 12 13.19 5.71 -0.71
N GLU A 13 12.42 6.14 -1.68
CA GLU A 13 12.87 6.59 -3.00
C GLU A 13 12.61 8.08 -3.15
N TYR A 14 13.53 8.78 -3.83
CA TYR A 14 13.50 10.22 -4.05
C TYR A 14 13.69 10.52 -5.53
N MET A 15 12.94 11.47 -6.03
CA MET A 15 13.02 11.91 -7.42
C MET A 15 13.00 13.45 -7.49
N LEU A 16 13.99 14.01 -8.15
CA LEU A 16 14.07 15.45 -8.48
C LEU A 16 13.70 15.63 -9.95
N PHE A 17 12.73 16.48 -10.23
CA PHE A 17 12.21 16.69 -11.58
C PHE A 17 11.72 18.13 -11.80
N ASP A 18 11.43 18.47 -13.05
CA ASP A 18 10.76 19.69 -13.43
C ASP A 18 9.36 19.43 -14.01
N LEU A 19 8.55 20.47 -14.18
CA LEU A 19 7.18 20.34 -14.71
C LEU A 19 7.11 19.95 -16.19
N SER A 20 8.25 19.87 -16.90
CA SER A 20 8.29 19.25 -18.23
C SER A 20 8.38 17.73 -18.17
N GLY A 21 8.53 17.17 -16.96
CA GLY A 21 8.67 15.72 -16.71
C GLY A 21 10.11 15.22 -16.83
N HIS A 22 11.10 16.11 -16.95
CA HIS A 22 12.50 15.73 -16.99
C HIS A 22 13.01 15.40 -15.56
N ILE A 23 13.59 14.21 -15.39
CA ILE A 23 14.17 13.75 -14.13
C ILE A 23 15.64 14.18 -14.07
N HIS A 24 15.99 14.95 -13.06
CA HIS A 24 17.33 15.52 -12.85
C HIS A 24 18.15 14.70 -11.84
N GLY A 25 17.49 14.02 -10.91
CA GLY A 25 18.16 13.19 -9.89
C GLY A 25 17.24 12.13 -9.33
N PHE A 26 17.83 11.03 -8.90
CA PHE A 26 17.13 9.93 -8.23
C PHE A 26 18.03 9.34 -7.16
N SER A 27 17.50 9.18 -5.96
CA SER A 27 18.23 8.52 -4.87
C SER A 27 17.35 7.55 -4.11
N LYS A 28 17.97 6.75 -3.25
CA LYS A 28 17.30 5.73 -2.45
C LYS A 28 17.99 5.57 -1.12
N THR A 29 17.19 5.51 -0.05
CA THR A 29 17.67 5.24 1.30
C THR A 29 16.97 4.02 1.90
N GLN A 30 17.34 3.63 3.10
CA GLN A 30 16.57 2.73 3.93
C GLN A 30 15.16 3.29 4.19
N GLY A 31 14.25 2.43 4.67
CA GLY A 31 12.88 2.85 4.98
C GLY A 31 12.85 3.96 6.03
N THR A 32 11.97 4.93 5.82
CA THR A 32 11.83 6.14 6.66
C THR A 32 10.46 6.26 7.33
N ASN A 33 9.66 5.18 7.29
CA ASN A 33 8.38 5.19 8.01
C ASN A 33 8.63 5.28 9.52
N ALA A 34 8.29 6.43 10.10
CA ALA A 34 8.53 6.77 11.50
C ALA A 34 7.78 5.89 12.52
N ILE A 35 6.89 5.01 12.07
CA ILE A 35 6.27 3.98 12.91
C ILE A 35 7.29 2.90 13.30
N PHE A 36 8.29 2.66 12.44
CA PHE A 36 9.26 1.57 12.58
C PHE A 36 10.66 2.01 12.97
N ILE A 37 10.98 3.30 12.85
CA ILE A 37 12.31 3.86 13.19
C ILE A 37 12.18 5.13 14.03
N ASN A 38 13.25 5.49 14.72
CA ASN A 38 13.31 6.72 15.50
C ASN A 38 13.03 7.95 14.59
N PRO A 39 12.20 8.92 15.01
CA PRO A 39 11.85 10.11 14.23
C PRO A 39 13.06 10.93 13.75
N ASP A 40 14.12 11.07 14.56
CA ASP A 40 15.32 11.81 14.16
C ASP A 40 16.10 11.07 13.07
N ALA A 41 16.25 9.74 13.22
CA ALA A 41 16.89 8.91 12.21
C ALA A 41 16.09 8.90 10.88
N ALA A 42 14.73 8.97 10.96
CA ALA A 42 13.89 9.12 9.78
C ALA A 42 14.12 10.46 9.08
N ALA A 43 14.21 11.55 9.85
CA ALA A 43 14.47 12.88 9.32
C ALA A 43 15.88 12.97 8.67
N ASP A 44 16.90 12.42 9.33
CA ASP A 44 18.28 12.40 8.80
C ASP A 44 18.34 11.62 7.47
N ALA A 45 17.71 10.46 7.40
CA ALA A 45 17.66 9.66 6.17
C ALA A 45 16.93 10.41 5.04
N VAL A 46 15.82 11.11 5.34
CA VAL A 46 15.10 11.92 4.35
C VAL A 46 15.96 13.09 3.89
N CYS A 47 16.58 13.83 4.78
CA CYS A 47 17.48 14.94 4.43
C CYS A 47 18.67 14.46 3.59
N GLY A 48 19.25 13.29 3.92
CA GLY A 48 20.32 12.66 3.16
C GLY A 48 19.88 12.35 1.72
N GLY A 49 18.75 11.65 1.56
CA GLY A 49 18.22 11.29 0.23
C GLY A 49 17.89 12.51 -0.63
N ILE A 50 17.35 13.59 -0.04
CA ILE A 50 17.13 14.87 -0.73
C ILE A 50 18.48 15.45 -1.19
N SER A 51 19.46 15.51 -0.29
CA SER A 51 20.78 16.07 -0.59
C SER A 51 21.49 15.30 -1.72
N ASP A 52 21.36 13.97 -1.72
CA ASP A 52 21.93 13.13 -2.78
C ASP A 52 21.30 13.44 -4.16
N CYS A 53 19.98 13.64 -4.23
CA CYS A 53 19.31 14.05 -5.46
C CYS A 53 19.82 15.41 -5.96
N LEU A 54 19.96 16.38 -5.06
CA LEU A 54 20.45 17.72 -5.39
C LEU A 54 21.92 17.68 -5.87
N GLN A 55 22.75 16.90 -5.22
CA GLN A 55 24.16 16.72 -5.60
C GLN A 55 24.29 16.10 -7.00
N GLN A 56 23.52 15.06 -7.30
CA GLN A 56 23.49 14.41 -8.63
C GLN A 56 23.11 15.40 -9.73
N ALA A 57 22.16 16.27 -9.45
CA ALA A 57 21.67 17.26 -10.40
C ALA A 57 22.55 18.51 -10.49
N GLY A 58 23.50 18.72 -9.57
CA GLY A 58 24.26 19.95 -9.46
C GLY A 58 23.40 21.18 -9.11
N ILE A 59 22.28 20.96 -8.40
CA ILE A 59 21.27 21.96 -8.05
C ILE A 59 21.38 22.30 -6.56
N ARG A 60 21.20 23.59 -6.23
CA ARG A 60 21.20 24.05 -4.84
C ARG A 60 19.81 23.86 -4.22
N ASP A 61 19.76 23.71 -2.92
CA ASP A 61 18.53 23.65 -2.14
C ASP A 61 17.62 24.87 -2.33
N THR A 62 18.22 26.03 -2.58
CA THR A 62 17.53 27.29 -2.86
C THR A 62 16.77 27.30 -4.21
N ASP A 63 17.05 26.36 -5.09
CA ASP A 63 16.44 26.24 -6.41
C ASP A 63 15.24 25.25 -6.41
N LEU A 64 14.94 24.67 -5.24
CA LEU A 64 13.73 23.86 -5.00
C LEU A 64 12.51 24.76 -4.75
N ASN A 65 11.45 24.51 -5.49
CA ASN A 65 10.15 25.14 -5.26
C ASN A 65 9.41 24.41 -4.12
N GLU A 66 9.41 23.07 -4.17
CA GLU A 66 8.64 22.25 -3.25
C GLU A 66 9.27 20.89 -3.03
N ILE A 67 9.11 20.37 -1.81
CA ILE A 67 9.39 19.00 -1.40
C ILE A 67 8.08 18.36 -0.98
N CYS A 68 7.69 17.24 -1.59
CA CYS A 68 6.51 16.47 -1.23
C CYS A 68 6.94 15.09 -0.70
N LEU A 69 6.65 14.83 0.56
CA LEU A 69 6.97 13.58 1.25
C LEU A 69 5.71 12.73 1.39
N PHE A 70 5.66 11.62 0.69
CA PHE A 70 4.62 10.61 0.82
C PHE A 70 5.12 9.51 1.74
N ILE A 71 5.08 9.78 3.05
CA ILE A 71 5.62 8.91 4.10
C ILE A 71 4.60 8.80 5.24
N PRO A 72 3.95 7.63 5.42
CA PRO A 72 3.05 7.42 6.53
C PRO A 72 3.71 7.71 7.90
N GLY A 73 3.02 8.48 8.74
CA GLY A 73 3.49 8.78 10.10
C GLY A 73 4.60 9.84 10.23
N PHE A 74 5.09 10.42 9.13
CA PHE A 74 6.26 11.33 9.13
C PHE A 74 5.99 12.73 9.70
N LYS A 75 4.75 13.10 9.99
CA LYS A 75 4.39 14.47 10.45
C LYS A 75 5.23 14.96 11.62
N ASN A 76 5.57 14.09 12.58
CA ASN A 76 6.38 14.44 13.75
C ASN A 76 7.85 14.72 13.42
N SER A 77 8.37 14.17 12.34
CA SER A 77 9.76 14.37 11.86
C SER A 77 9.89 15.52 10.85
N ALA A 78 8.77 16.09 10.42
CA ALA A 78 8.73 17.08 9.34
C ALA A 78 9.47 18.38 9.69
N ASN A 79 9.54 18.77 10.98
CA ASN A 79 10.20 20.00 11.40
C ASN A 79 11.71 19.97 11.11
N ALA A 80 12.38 18.85 11.34
CA ALA A 80 13.79 18.72 11.02
C ALA A 80 14.09 18.89 9.52
N VAL A 81 13.19 18.42 8.64
CA VAL A 81 13.30 18.67 7.20
C VAL A 81 13.05 20.14 6.87
N ARG A 82 12.07 20.81 7.50
CA ARG A 82 11.83 22.26 7.33
C ARG A 82 13.03 23.09 7.75
N ASP A 83 13.66 22.74 8.87
CA ASP A 83 14.84 23.45 9.40
C ASP A 83 16.05 23.30 8.46
N ARG A 84 16.18 22.14 7.81
CA ARG A 84 17.25 21.87 6.84
C ARG A 84 17.03 22.56 5.49
N PHE A 85 15.75 22.71 5.07
CA PHE A 85 15.36 23.32 3.79
C PHE A 85 14.39 24.52 4.01
N PRO A 86 14.82 25.58 4.71
CA PRO A 86 13.91 26.61 5.23
C PRO A 86 13.30 27.51 4.14
N LYS A 87 13.83 27.49 2.93
CA LYS A 87 13.34 28.30 1.80
C LYS A 87 12.40 27.52 0.87
N THR A 88 12.23 26.21 1.11
CA THR A 88 11.45 25.32 0.25
C THR A 88 10.11 25.00 0.92
N ARG A 89 9.03 25.07 0.17
CA ARG A 89 7.73 24.58 0.65
C ARG A 89 7.80 23.08 0.90
N LEU A 90 7.34 22.64 2.08
CA LEU A 90 7.31 21.23 2.46
C LEU A 90 5.86 20.77 2.64
N MET A 91 5.46 19.77 1.86
CA MET A 91 4.23 19.01 2.05
C MET A 91 4.55 17.61 2.60
N VAL A 92 3.76 17.15 3.58
CA VAL A 92 3.83 15.78 4.11
C VAL A 92 2.46 15.16 3.98
N LEU A 93 2.40 14.09 3.21
CA LEU A 93 1.18 13.42 2.75
C LEU A 93 1.22 11.93 3.12
N GLY A 94 0.09 11.27 3.06
CA GLY A 94 0.01 9.81 3.10
C GLY A 94 0.40 9.18 1.76
N ASP A 95 0.71 7.89 1.80
CA ASP A 95 1.09 7.11 0.61
C ASP A 95 -0.12 6.75 -0.29
N GLU A 96 -1.34 7.06 0.13
CA GLU A 96 -2.54 6.89 -0.67
C GLU A 96 -2.57 7.78 -1.92
N TYR A 97 -2.01 8.98 -1.84
CA TYR A 97 -2.04 9.95 -2.93
C TYR A 97 -1.09 9.57 -4.07
N ASN A 98 0.16 9.26 -3.76
CA ASN A 98 1.12 8.85 -4.77
C ASN A 98 0.79 7.45 -5.33
N ALA A 99 0.28 6.54 -4.51
CA ALA A 99 -0.22 5.26 -4.97
C ALA A 99 -1.38 5.42 -5.95
N TYR A 100 -2.33 6.32 -5.69
CA TYR A 100 -3.44 6.64 -6.60
C TYR A 100 -2.94 7.05 -7.98
N TYR A 101 -2.07 8.05 -8.06
CA TYR A 101 -1.52 8.53 -9.33
C TYR A 101 -0.59 7.52 -9.99
N GLY A 102 0.16 6.75 -9.22
CA GLY A 102 0.96 5.63 -9.75
C GLY A 102 0.09 4.57 -10.42
N ALA A 103 -1.08 4.29 -9.87
CA ALA A 103 -1.98 3.31 -10.43
C ALA A 103 -2.72 3.78 -11.67
N LEU A 104 -3.23 4.99 -11.65
CA LEU A 104 -4.18 5.50 -12.65
C LEU A 104 -3.53 6.42 -13.68
N GLY A 105 -2.36 7.00 -13.38
CA GLY A 105 -1.64 7.94 -14.24
C GLY A 105 -2.25 9.34 -14.27
N GLU A 106 -3.55 9.45 -14.02
CA GLU A 106 -4.34 10.68 -14.13
C GLU A 106 -5.51 10.68 -13.14
N PRO A 107 -6.16 11.82 -12.89
CA PRO A 107 -7.41 11.86 -12.13
C PRO A 107 -8.55 11.14 -12.83
N GLY A 108 -9.57 10.70 -12.09
CA GLY A 108 -10.80 10.16 -12.65
C GLY A 108 -10.87 8.63 -12.64
N GLY A 109 -10.43 8.02 -11.55
CA GLY A 109 -10.56 6.58 -11.32
C GLY A 109 -10.63 6.25 -9.84
N ILE A 110 -10.72 4.97 -9.53
CA ILE A 110 -10.75 4.43 -8.16
C ILE A 110 -9.50 3.59 -7.94
N ALA A 111 -8.68 3.94 -6.97
CA ALA A 111 -7.58 3.10 -6.50
C ALA A 111 -8.04 2.32 -5.27
N VAL A 112 -7.94 0.98 -5.33
CA VAL A 112 -8.19 0.07 -4.22
C VAL A 112 -6.84 -0.40 -3.70
N LEU A 113 -6.49 -0.01 -2.49
CA LEU A 113 -5.23 -0.41 -1.85
C LEU A 113 -5.51 -1.60 -0.92
N SER A 114 -4.72 -2.67 -1.11
CA SER A 114 -4.77 -3.86 -0.27
C SER A 114 -3.34 -4.36 0.02
N GLY A 115 -2.87 -3.97 1.19
CA GLY A 115 -1.60 -4.40 1.79
C GLY A 115 -1.86 -5.07 3.13
N THR A 116 -1.20 -4.61 4.21
CA THR A 116 -1.53 -5.02 5.58
C THR A 116 -2.94 -4.57 5.98
N GLY A 117 -3.37 -3.39 5.55
CA GLY A 117 -4.77 -2.91 5.63
C GLY A 117 -5.39 -2.78 4.25
N SER A 118 -6.63 -2.27 4.18
CA SER A 118 -7.33 -2.02 2.91
C SER A 118 -8.23 -0.80 2.95
N PHE A 119 -8.24 -0.06 1.85
CA PHE A 119 -9.14 1.07 1.61
C PHE A 119 -9.25 1.35 0.11
N ALA A 120 -10.20 2.16 -0.28
CA ALA A 120 -10.31 2.65 -1.65
C ALA A 120 -10.38 4.18 -1.65
N VAL A 121 -9.80 4.79 -2.67
CA VAL A 121 -9.72 6.23 -2.82
C VAL A 121 -10.00 6.66 -4.25
N CYS A 122 -10.66 7.81 -4.40
CA CYS A 122 -10.91 8.48 -5.66
C CYS A 122 -10.68 9.97 -5.50
N ARG A 123 -10.07 10.60 -6.50
CA ARG A 123 -10.04 12.05 -6.64
C ARG A 123 -11.26 12.51 -7.42
N GLU A 124 -12.24 13.07 -6.73
CA GLU A 124 -13.47 13.55 -7.36
C GLU A 124 -13.22 14.80 -8.20
N LYS A 125 -12.51 15.79 -7.65
CA LYS A 125 -12.09 17.04 -8.28
C LYS A 125 -10.86 17.58 -7.55
N LYS A 126 -10.26 18.66 -8.06
CA LYS A 126 -9.08 19.25 -7.41
C LYS A 126 -9.34 19.48 -5.93
N GLU A 127 -8.43 19.01 -5.07
CA GLU A 127 -8.49 19.09 -3.61
C GLU A 127 -9.66 18.31 -2.95
N SER A 128 -10.45 17.53 -3.71
CA SER A 128 -11.57 16.76 -3.19
C SER A 128 -11.32 15.26 -3.36
N TRP A 129 -11.08 14.60 -2.24
CA TRP A 129 -10.79 13.18 -2.16
C TRP A 129 -11.88 12.43 -1.43
N ILE A 130 -12.32 11.32 -2.00
CA ILE A 130 -13.25 10.38 -1.37
C ILE A 130 -12.46 9.14 -0.97
N SER A 131 -12.45 8.83 0.32
CA SER A 131 -11.87 7.60 0.85
C SER A 131 -12.93 6.75 1.52
N VAL A 132 -12.84 5.43 1.34
CA VAL A 132 -13.72 4.41 1.93
C VAL A 132 -12.87 3.27 2.44
N GLY A 133 -13.17 2.79 3.66
CA GLY A 133 -12.33 1.79 4.35
C GLY A 133 -11.21 2.43 5.17
N GLY A 134 -10.15 1.68 5.45
CA GLY A 134 -9.02 2.17 6.24
C GLY A 134 -9.32 2.36 7.73
N TRP A 135 -10.35 1.71 8.27
CA TRP A 135 -10.77 1.80 9.67
C TRP A 135 -9.89 1.00 10.63
N GLY A 136 -8.86 0.34 10.09
CA GLY A 136 -7.98 -0.52 10.87
C GLY A 136 -8.54 -1.92 11.12
N PRO A 137 -7.73 -2.78 11.80
CA PRO A 137 -8.00 -4.22 11.87
C PRO A 137 -9.22 -4.60 12.72
N LEU A 138 -9.66 -3.72 13.63
CA LEU A 138 -10.80 -4.02 14.51
C LEU A 138 -12.15 -3.79 13.82
N PHE A 139 -12.26 -2.76 12.98
CA PHE A 139 -13.53 -2.35 12.39
C PHE A 139 -13.56 -2.48 10.87
N GLY A 140 -12.41 -2.65 10.24
CA GLY A 140 -12.25 -2.60 8.80
C GLY A 140 -11.19 -3.53 8.27
N ASP A 141 -10.44 -3.02 7.30
CA ASP A 141 -9.36 -3.71 6.60
C ASP A 141 -9.78 -5.04 5.94
N LYS A 142 -11.08 -5.19 5.62
CA LYS A 142 -11.61 -6.37 4.94
C LYS A 142 -11.01 -6.51 3.54
N GLY A 143 -10.62 -7.73 3.17
CA GLY A 143 -9.92 -8.00 1.91
C GLY A 143 -8.42 -7.68 1.92
N SER A 144 -7.87 -7.19 3.05
CA SER A 144 -6.43 -6.96 3.21
C SER A 144 -5.65 -8.26 3.40
N GLY A 145 -4.32 -8.18 3.29
CA GLY A 145 -3.43 -9.29 3.64
C GLY A 145 -3.61 -9.75 5.09
N TYR A 146 -3.83 -8.80 6.02
CA TYR A 146 -4.12 -9.16 7.42
C TYR A 146 -5.44 -9.92 7.56
N HIS A 147 -6.50 -9.49 6.89
CA HIS A 147 -7.78 -10.20 6.90
C HIS A 147 -7.65 -11.61 6.33
N MET A 148 -6.98 -11.77 5.18
CA MET A 148 -6.68 -13.09 4.61
C MET A 148 -5.84 -13.97 5.54
N GLY A 149 -4.88 -13.35 6.24
CA GLY A 149 -4.06 -14.04 7.24
C GLY A 149 -4.86 -14.55 8.42
N LEU A 150 -5.83 -13.77 8.91
CA LEU A 150 -6.76 -14.22 9.96
C LEU A 150 -7.65 -15.37 9.47
N MET A 151 -8.19 -15.27 8.25
CA MET A 151 -8.97 -16.37 7.65
C MET A 151 -8.14 -17.65 7.49
N CYS A 152 -6.87 -17.52 7.11
CA CYS A 152 -5.92 -18.64 7.07
C CYS A 152 -5.76 -19.30 8.45
N LEU A 153 -5.51 -18.50 9.48
CA LEU A 153 -5.36 -18.99 10.85
C LEU A 153 -6.63 -19.69 11.35
N ASP A 154 -7.79 -19.13 11.11
CA ASP A 154 -9.08 -19.71 11.44
C ASP A 154 -9.27 -21.07 10.72
N ARG A 155 -9.01 -21.11 9.41
CA ARG A 155 -9.15 -22.35 8.62
C ARG A 155 -8.21 -23.46 9.08
N ILE A 156 -6.93 -23.17 9.31
CA ILE A 156 -5.98 -24.22 9.73
C ILE A 156 -6.28 -24.76 11.13
N THR A 157 -6.79 -23.92 12.03
CA THR A 157 -7.22 -24.37 13.37
C THR A 157 -8.50 -25.18 13.30
N GLN A 158 -9.48 -24.79 12.49
CA GLN A 158 -10.69 -25.59 12.26
C GLN A 158 -10.39 -26.94 11.59
N GLN A 159 -9.46 -26.99 10.63
CA GLN A 159 -9.01 -28.24 10.03
C GLN A 159 -8.42 -29.17 11.09
N TRP A 160 -7.57 -28.63 11.97
CA TRP A 160 -6.99 -29.37 13.08
C TRP A 160 -8.06 -29.91 14.03
N ASP A 161 -9.02 -29.09 14.45
CA ASP A 161 -10.09 -29.48 15.36
C ASP A 161 -11.00 -30.58 14.78
N ARG A 162 -11.12 -30.64 13.45
CA ARG A 162 -11.84 -31.68 12.70
C ARG A 162 -11.00 -32.94 12.43
N GLY A 163 -9.76 -32.99 12.92
CA GLY A 163 -8.85 -34.14 12.73
C GLY A 163 -8.11 -34.15 11.40
N SER A 164 -8.24 -33.08 10.55
CA SER A 164 -7.45 -32.95 9.34
C SER A 164 -6.06 -32.41 9.67
N THR A 165 -5.05 -33.22 9.46
CA THR A 165 -3.65 -32.89 9.76
C THR A 165 -2.80 -32.87 8.48
N ASN A 166 -1.74 -32.08 8.48
CA ASN A 166 -0.77 -31.98 7.38
C ASN A 166 -1.39 -31.56 6.04
N THR A 167 -2.45 -30.74 6.08
CA THR A 167 -2.95 -30.11 4.85
C THR A 167 -1.89 -29.19 4.25
N LEU A 168 -1.97 -28.93 2.95
CA LEU A 168 -1.01 -28.01 2.28
C LEU A 168 -1.02 -26.63 2.96
N LEU A 169 -2.21 -26.08 3.26
CA LEU A 169 -2.34 -24.79 3.92
C LEU A 169 -1.70 -24.79 5.32
N GLN A 170 -1.95 -25.83 6.14
CA GLN A 170 -1.31 -25.98 7.44
C GLN A 170 0.22 -26.00 7.33
N THR A 171 0.75 -26.81 6.41
CA THR A 171 2.20 -26.95 6.19
C THR A 171 2.85 -25.62 5.78
N LEU A 172 2.25 -24.93 4.82
CA LEU A 172 2.75 -23.63 4.35
C LEU A 172 2.63 -22.55 5.43
N ALA A 173 1.52 -22.51 6.17
CA ALA A 173 1.31 -21.52 7.22
C ALA A 173 2.28 -21.71 8.39
N LEU A 174 2.49 -22.93 8.86
CA LEU A 174 3.46 -23.23 9.91
C LEU A 174 4.89 -22.87 9.51
N LYS A 175 5.26 -23.15 8.25
CA LYS A 175 6.55 -22.74 7.69
C LYS A 175 6.71 -21.22 7.69
N GLN A 176 5.70 -20.49 7.23
CA GLN A 176 5.72 -19.01 7.18
C GLN A 176 5.80 -18.37 8.57
N LEU A 177 5.16 -19.00 9.55
CA LEU A 177 5.14 -18.53 10.94
C LEU A 177 6.36 -18.99 11.75
N HIS A 178 7.18 -19.90 11.20
CA HIS A 178 8.29 -20.58 11.92
C HIS A 178 7.78 -21.33 13.17
N MET A 179 6.68 -22.08 13.01
CA MET A 179 6.07 -22.87 14.07
C MET A 179 6.10 -24.36 13.75
N GLU A 180 6.23 -25.19 14.79
CA GLU A 180 6.38 -26.64 14.64
C GLU A 180 5.03 -27.38 14.48
N SER A 181 3.95 -26.82 15.01
CA SER A 181 2.64 -27.48 15.04
C SER A 181 1.48 -26.49 15.19
N ILE A 182 0.27 -26.90 14.80
CA ILE A 182 -0.94 -26.07 14.99
C ILE A 182 -1.19 -25.77 16.48
N PRO A 183 -1.06 -26.72 17.44
CA PRO A 183 -1.19 -26.39 18.86
C PRO A 183 -0.25 -25.30 19.37
N SER A 184 0.95 -25.16 18.79
CA SER A 184 1.91 -24.14 19.20
C SER A 184 1.44 -22.71 18.88
N LEU A 185 0.46 -22.53 17.98
CA LEU A 185 -0.19 -21.23 17.72
C LEU A 185 -0.81 -20.62 18.98
N ARG A 186 -1.35 -21.45 19.88
CA ARG A 186 -1.99 -20.97 21.12
C ARG A 186 -1.08 -20.10 21.97
N GLN A 187 0.19 -20.47 22.06
CA GLN A 187 1.20 -19.69 22.80
C GLN A 187 1.91 -18.70 21.90
N GLY A 188 2.13 -19.06 20.64
CA GLY A 188 2.82 -18.22 19.65
C GLY A 188 2.11 -16.92 19.35
N ALA A 189 0.77 -16.93 19.29
CA ALA A 189 -0.05 -15.76 19.00
C ALA A 189 0.06 -14.62 20.04
N TYR A 190 0.53 -14.92 21.25
CA TYR A 190 0.70 -13.91 22.32
C TYR A 190 2.14 -13.39 22.44
N LYS A 191 3.05 -13.84 21.59
CA LYS A 191 4.42 -13.37 21.61
C LYS A 191 4.52 -11.99 20.92
N PRO A 192 5.44 -11.11 21.38
CA PRO A 192 5.61 -9.76 20.79
C PRO A 192 5.95 -9.77 19.30
N ASP A 193 6.58 -10.84 18.80
CA ASP A 193 6.94 -11.00 17.39
C ASP A 193 5.79 -11.52 16.51
N PHE A 194 4.62 -11.83 17.08
CA PHE A 194 3.42 -12.18 16.32
C PHE A 194 2.66 -10.94 15.87
N THR A 195 3.29 -10.19 15.00
CA THR A 195 2.83 -8.88 14.57
C THR A 195 1.75 -8.97 13.50
N ARG A 196 1.05 -7.85 13.29
CA ARG A 196 0.07 -7.68 12.22
C ARG A 196 0.65 -7.96 10.84
N GLU A 197 1.88 -7.53 10.59
CA GLU A 197 2.60 -7.75 9.34
C GLU A 197 2.93 -9.23 9.13
N LYS A 198 3.28 -9.94 10.20
CA LYS A 198 3.54 -11.38 10.15
C LYS A 198 2.27 -12.16 9.78
N ILE A 199 1.12 -11.77 10.34
CA ILE A 199 -0.17 -12.34 9.97
C ILE A 199 -0.53 -11.99 8.52
N ALA A 200 -0.33 -10.73 8.10
CA ALA A 200 -0.64 -10.30 6.74
C ALA A 200 0.15 -11.08 5.67
N LYS A 201 1.37 -11.51 5.98
CA LYS A 201 2.19 -12.34 5.07
C LYS A 201 1.58 -13.71 4.79
N LEU A 202 0.70 -14.22 5.64
CA LEU A 202 -0.05 -15.46 5.39
C LEU A 202 -0.97 -15.37 4.17
N SER A 203 -1.31 -14.17 3.72
CA SER A 203 -2.06 -13.98 2.48
C SER A 203 -1.35 -14.57 1.26
N TYR A 204 -0.01 -14.52 1.21
CA TYR A 204 0.77 -15.19 0.16
C TYR A 204 0.73 -16.71 0.32
N THR A 205 0.67 -17.21 1.55
CA THR A 205 0.48 -18.63 1.86
C THR A 205 -0.87 -19.13 1.34
N VAL A 206 -1.93 -18.34 1.55
CA VAL A 206 -3.26 -18.60 1.00
C VAL A 206 -3.22 -18.64 -0.53
N ALA A 207 -2.58 -17.66 -1.17
CA ALA A 207 -2.44 -17.62 -2.62
C ALA A 207 -1.65 -18.83 -3.17
N GLU A 208 -0.62 -19.28 -2.47
CA GLU A 208 0.15 -20.47 -2.86
C GLU A 208 -0.68 -21.75 -2.72
N ALA A 209 -1.40 -21.92 -1.62
CA ALA A 209 -2.28 -23.06 -1.42
C ALA A 209 -3.44 -23.09 -2.45
N ALA A 210 -3.95 -21.92 -2.84
CA ALA A 210 -5.01 -21.78 -3.84
C ALA A 210 -4.59 -22.25 -5.24
N LYS A 211 -3.30 -22.28 -5.57
CA LYS A 211 -2.80 -22.85 -6.83
C LYS A 211 -3.01 -24.36 -6.93
N ALA A 212 -3.11 -25.04 -5.78
CA ALA A 212 -3.27 -26.48 -5.69
C ALA A 212 -4.71 -26.93 -5.42
N GLY A 213 -5.65 -26.02 -5.20
CA GLY A 213 -7.04 -26.33 -4.91
C GLY A 213 -7.89 -25.10 -4.64
N ASP A 214 -9.18 -25.29 -4.42
CA ASP A 214 -10.10 -24.21 -4.08
C ASP A 214 -9.85 -23.68 -2.67
N ILE A 215 -9.74 -22.37 -2.58
CA ILE A 215 -9.61 -21.63 -1.33
C ILE A 215 -10.52 -20.40 -1.39
N ASP A 216 -11.57 -20.40 -0.58
CA ASP A 216 -12.62 -19.37 -0.56
C ASP A 216 -12.12 -18.03 -0.03
N GLU A 217 -11.04 -18.02 0.74
CA GLU A 217 -10.46 -16.80 1.35
C GLU A 217 -10.05 -15.76 0.30
N LEU A 218 -9.56 -16.20 -0.87
CA LEU A 218 -9.25 -15.26 -1.96
C LEU A 218 -10.51 -14.66 -2.59
N ASP A 219 -11.57 -15.47 -2.71
CA ASP A 219 -12.83 -15.02 -3.25
C ASP A 219 -13.52 -14.04 -2.28
N GLU A 220 -13.56 -14.36 -0.98
CA GLU A 220 -14.07 -13.46 0.06
C GLU A 220 -13.31 -12.13 0.08
N ALA A 221 -11.97 -12.18 0.10
CA ALA A 221 -11.15 -10.97 0.07
C ALA A 221 -11.40 -10.12 -1.18
N SER A 222 -11.55 -10.76 -2.34
CA SER A 222 -11.84 -10.10 -3.61
C SER A 222 -13.19 -9.38 -3.60
N VAL A 223 -14.21 -10.01 -3.02
CA VAL A 223 -15.54 -9.40 -2.85
C VAL A 223 -15.48 -8.19 -1.92
N CYS A 224 -14.78 -8.31 -0.79
CA CYS A 224 -14.63 -7.19 0.15
C CYS A 224 -13.94 -5.97 -0.52
N LEU A 225 -12.90 -6.19 -1.33
CA LEU A 225 -12.22 -5.11 -2.06
C LEU A 225 -13.11 -4.51 -3.16
N ALA A 226 -13.87 -5.33 -3.86
CA ALA A 226 -14.86 -4.85 -4.84
C ALA A 226 -15.98 -4.02 -4.18
N ASP A 227 -16.39 -4.35 -2.96
CA ASP A 227 -17.33 -3.57 -2.17
C ASP A 227 -16.78 -2.18 -1.80
N LEU A 228 -15.48 -2.06 -1.51
CA LEU A 228 -14.85 -0.76 -1.29
C LEU A 228 -14.90 0.11 -2.55
N ALA A 229 -14.57 -0.46 -3.72
CA ALA A 229 -14.68 0.25 -4.99
C ALA A 229 -16.11 0.70 -5.28
N ALA A 230 -17.09 -0.20 -5.09
CA ALA A 230 -18.51 0.11 -5.29
C ALA A 230 -19.02 1.20 -4.33
N ALA A 231 -18.51 1.22 -3.10
CA ALA A 231 -18.86 2.27 -2.13
C ALA A 231 -18.30 3.64 -2.54
N VAL A 232 -17.07 3.69 -3.10
CA VAL A 232 -16.50 4.92 -3.67
C VAL A 232 -17.32 5.36 -4.89
N ALA A 233 -17.57 4.48 -5.85
CA ALA A 233 -18.36 4.77 -7.06
C ALA A 233 -19.72 5.37 -6.71
N ARG A 234 -20.41 4.80 -5.71
CA ARG A 234 -21.71 5.30 -5.21
C ARG A 234 -21.60 6.70 -4.63
N ARG A 235 -20.53 7.00 -3.88
CA ARG A 235 -20.31 8.33 -3.28
C ARG A 235 -19.97 9.38 -4.31
N VAL A 236 -19.26 8.99 -5.37
CA VAL A 236 -18.96 9.84 -6.54
C VAL A 236 -20.17 10.01 -7.46
N GLY A 237 -21.09 9.04 -7.46
CA GLY A 237 -22.24 9.01 -8.38
C GLY A 237 -21.85 8.58 -9.80
N ASN A 238 -20.77 7.80 -9.96
CA ASN A 238 -20.28 7.32 -11.26
C ASN A 238 -19.74 5.89 -11.12
N ASP A 239 -20.38 4.94 -11.77
CA ASP A 239 -20.06 3.51 -11.78
C ASP A 239 -19.26 3.04 -13.02
N GLU A 240 -18.91 3.97 -13.92
CA GLU A 240 -18.08 3.71 -15.10
C GLU A 240 -16.58 3.97 -14.85
N LEU A 241 -16.22 4.51 -13.67
CA LEU A 241 -14.85 4.86 -13.34
C LEU A 241 -13.92 3.65 -13.46
N PRO A 242 -12.72 3.81 -14.04
CA PRO A 242 -11.71 2.76 -14.02
C PRO A 242 -11.27 2.47 -12.58
N VAL A 243 -11.03 1.21 -12.30
CA VAL A 243 -10.61 0.72 -10.98
C VAL A 243 -9.26 0.05 -11.09
N SER A 244 -8.34 0.39 -10.21
CA SER A 244 -7.03 -0.25 -10.12
C SER A 244 -6.82 -0.85 -8.73
N LEU A 245 -6.19 -2.04 -8.65
CA LEU A 245 -5.83 -2.71 -7.41
C LEU A 245 -4.34 -2.57 -7.16
N LEU A 246 -3.99 -2.10 -5.97
CA LEU A 246 -2.61 -1.85 -5.52
C LEU A 246 -2.29 -2.57 -4.22
N GLY A 247 -1.00 -2.51 -3.86
CA GLY A 247 -0.48 -3.07 -2.62
C GLY A 247 -0.11 -4.54 -2.76
N GLY A 248 0.24 -5.17 -1.62
CA GLY A 248 0.78 -6.53 -1.61
C GLY A 248 -0.10 -7.57 -2.30
N THR A 249 -1.42 -7.43 -2.22
CA THR A 249 -2.34 -8.40 -2.84
C THR A 249 -2.31 -8.38 -4.36
N SER A 250 -2.03 -7.23 -4.98
CA SER A 250 -1.88 -7.14 -6.44
C SER A 250 -0.66 -7.94 -6.95
N HIS A 251 0.35 -8.14 -6.11
CA HIS A 251 1.55 -8.92 -6.42
C HIS A 251 1.35 -10.43 -6.30
N MET A 252 0.19 -10.90 -5.85
CA MET A 252 -0.15 -12.34 -5.89
C MET A 252 -0.35 -12.86 -7.31
N GLY A 253 -0.41 -11.95 -8.30
CA GLY A 253 -0.58 -12.27 -9.71
C GLY A 253 -2.01 -12.66 -10.07
N ASP A 254 -2.17 -13.35 -11.20
CA ASP A 254 -3.46 -13.68 -11.79
C ASP A 254 -4.39 -14.47 -10.86
N ILE A 255 -3.84 -15.21 -9.91
CA ILE A 255 -4.66 -16.00 -8.98
C ILE A 255 -5.56 -15.13 -8.10
N PHE A 256 -5.15 -13.89 -7.81
CA PHE A 256 -5.94 -12.93 -7.04
C PHE A 256 -6.58 -11.87 -7.93
N THR A 257 -5.83 -11.31 -8.87
CA THR A 257 -6.32 -10.19 -9.70
C THR A 257 -7.52 -10.57 -10.56
N LYS A 258 -7.57 -11.79 -11.10
CA LYS A 258 -8.74 -12.29 -11.85
C LYS A 258 -9.99 -12.47 -10.98
N ARG A 259 -9.81 -12.91 -9.72
CA ARG A 259 -10.89 -13.01 -8.74
C ARG A 259 -11.44 -11.63 -8.38
N PHE A 260 -10.54 -10.68 -8.12
CA PHE A 260 -10.92 -9.29 -7.87
C PHE A 260 -11.66 -8.70 -9.07
N GLU A 261 -11.15 -8.88 -10.29
CA GLU A 261 -11.82 -8.40 -11.52
C GLU A 261 -13.21 -9.01 -11.71
N ALA A 262 -13.35 -10.31 -11.45
CA ALA A 262 -14.64 -10.98 -11.50
C ALA A 262 -15.63 -10.47 -10.44
N ALA A 263 -15.17 -10.24 -9.21
CA ALA A 263 -15.97 -9.66 -8.13
C ALA A 263 -16.36 -8.22 -8.46
N LEU A 264 -15.42 -7.42 -8.97
CA LEU A 264 -15.62 -6.05 -9.38
C LEU A 264 -16.70 -5.96 -10.49
N LYS A 265 -16.63 -6.83 -11.51
CA LYS A 265 -17.59 -6.88 -12.60
C LYS A 265 -19.02 -7.20 -12.14
N LYS A 266 -19.16 -7.99 -11.08
CA LYS A 266 -20.47 -8.27 -10.47
C LYS A 266 -21.05 -7.06 -9.71
N LYS A 267 -20.19 -6.24 -9.08
CA LYS A 267 -20.59 -5.08 -8.26
C LYS A 267 -20.73 -3.80 -9.08
N LEU A 268 -19.86 -3.61 -10.06
CA LEU A 268 -19.78 -2.47 -10.97
C LEU A 268 -19.68 -2.97 -12.42
N PRO A 269 -20.79 -3.37 -13.06
CA PRO A 269 -20.77 -3.98 -14.39
C PRO A 269 -20.20 -3.09 -15.49
N GLN A 270 -20.25 -1.76 -15.31
CA GLN A 270 -19.80 -0.79 -16.31
C GLN A 270 -18.36 -0.32 -16.09
N CYS A 271 -17.77 -0.58 -14.91
CA CYS A 271 -16.39 -0.21 -14.66
C CYS A 271 -15.40 -1.05 -15.48
N SER A 272 -14.20 -0.50 -15.69
CA SER A 272 -13.06 -1.21 -16.26
C SER A 272 -12.00 -1.45 -15.20
N TYR A 273 -11.43 -2.66 -15.14
CA TYR A 273 -10.25 -2.92 -14.35
C TYR A 273 -9.01 -2.49 -15.13
N ARG A 274 -8.12 -1.74 -14.49
CA ARG A 274 -6.82 -1.33 -15.03
C ARG A 274 -5.70 -1.81 -14.12
N LYS A 275 -4.68 -2.43 -14.68
CA LYS A 275 -3.44 -2.71 -13.93
C LYS A 275 -2.76 -1.40 -13.57
N PRO A 276 -2.06 -1.32 -12.42
CA PRO A 276 -1.26 -0.14 -12.08
C PRO A 276 -0.30 0.21 -13.22
N MET A 277 -0.23 1.51 -13.56
CA MET A 277 0.54 2.00 -14.70
C MET A 277 2.00 2.28 -14.36
N PHE A 278 2.23 2.82 -13.16
CA PHE A 278 3.54 3.31 -12.72
C PHE A 278 3.83 2.91 -11.27
N GLU A 279 5.11 2.96 -10.93
CA GLU A 279 5.55 2.84 -9.53
C GLU A 279 5.11 4.04 -8.69
N PRO A 280 4.95 3.90 -7.36
CA PRO A 280 4.49 4.98 -6.48
C PRO A 280 5.33 6.26 -6.55
N ILE A 281 6.64 6.15 -6.75
CA ILE A 281 7.51 7.35 -6.89
C ILE A 281 7.17 8.18 -8.14
N VAL A 282 6.79 7.55 -9.25
CA VAL A 282 6.27 8.25 -10.44
C VAL A 282 4.90 8.85 -10.14
N GLY A 283 4.07 8.13 -9.41
CA GLY A 283 2.78 8.65 -8.93
C GLY A 283 2.95 9.90 -8.05
N ALA A 284 4.01 9.97 -7.24
CA ALA A 284 4.34 11.16 -6.46
C ALA A 284 4.66 12.38 -7.36
N ALA A 285 5.39 12.18 -8.46
CA ALA A 285 5.64 13.25 -9.43
C ALA A 285 4.34 13.66 -10.14
N LEU A 286 3.51 12.70 -10.54
CA LEU A 286 2.20 12.98 -11.16
C LEU A 286 1.28 13.75 -10.20
N PHE A 287 1.27 13.41 -8.90
CA PHE A 287 0.54 14.19 -7.90
C PHE A 287 0.94 15.69 -7.96
N VAL A 288 2.24 15.98 -7.97
CA VAL A 288 2.73 17.38 -8.08
C VAL A 288 2.22 18.02 -9.36
N MET A 289 2.29 17.34 -10.50
CA MET A 289 1.88 17.88 -11.81
C MET A 289 0.38 18.16 -11.91
N TYR A 290 -0.47 17.40 -11.18
CA TYR A 290 -1.93 17.56 -11.25
C TYR A 290 -2.52 18.39 -10.10
N GLU A 291 -1.86 18.44 -8.93
CA GLU A 291 -2.43 19.06 -7.73
C GLU A 291 -1.77 20.41 -7.38
N ILE A 292 -0.54 20.61 -7.78
CA ILE A 292 0.23 21.82 -7.48
C ILE A 292 0.37 22.71 -8.71
#